data_21f8022c8631bf38c618ad7fc87c2542
#
_entry.id   21f8022c8631bf38c618ad7fc87c2542
#
_cell.length_a   1.000
_cell.length_b   1.000
_cell.length_c   1.000
_cell.angle_alpha   90.00
_cell.angle_beta   90.00
_cell.angle_gamma   90.00
#
_symmetry.space_group_name_H-M   'P 1'
#
loop_
_entity.id
_entity.type
_entity.pdbx_description
1 polymer ?
#
loop_
_entity_poly.entity_id
_entity_poly.type
_entity_poly.pdbx_seq_one_letter_code
_entity_poly.pdbx_strand_id
1 'polypeptide(L)'
;MSEEEDYEFDYSDDDELMEDANGDLHVQIENQYYTAKQYMEEGSHDYAETLQALEEVLELQQEESDWGFKALKRIVKLHFDKKEYDNAILRYEELLGYTKSSVTRNVGEKGINSILDHVSTSKNWEILQRFYETTLETLKEARNERLWFKTNLKLGNLLYEIEDYARLTKIIKELLLSCEDEDSEDGVKKNTQLLEVYALQIQMYTSEKDNKKLMSMYEKALRTKSGVAHPKIIGVIRECGGKMHMMQGDWDKARSDFFEAFKNYDEAGEPRRLQCLKYLVLANMLSESKVNVFDSQEAKPYENDGEILAMTQLTDAFLHDEIKHFEQILNRNRAAIMDDPFIRHYIDQLLRTIRSKVLLKTVKPYKRMDTRYIARELNGISVSEAESLLASLILDHKIEARIDQVNHTLVLLEKTQPQERFQSSLQKWCSSLERAHTLTMKRVSATI
;
A
#
# COMPACT_ATOMS: atom_id res chain seq x y z
N MET A 1 -6.35 -5.48 22.94
CA MET A 1 -7.32 -6.57 22.96
C MET A 1 -8.58 -5.96 23.53
N SER A 2 -9.38 -5.40 22.67
CA SER A 2 -10.73 -4.91 22.95
C SER A 2 -11.66 -5.89 22.26
N GLU A 3 -12.35 -6.69 23.06
CA GLU A 3 -13.49 -7.46 22.64
C GLU A 3 -14.53 -6.44 22.17
N GLU A 4 -14.70 -6.29 20.87
CA GLU A 4 -15.88 -5.69 20.31
C GLU A 4 -17.04 -6.66 20.58
N GLU A 5 -17.78 -6.36 21.63
CA GLU A 5 -19.08 -6.99 21.88
C GLU A 5 -19.96 -6.70 20.66
N ASP A 6 -20.19 -7.75 19.84
CA ASP A 6 -21.19 -7.77 18.78
C ASP A 6 -22.59 -7.65 19.45
N TYR A 7 -23.00 -6.41 19.76
CA TYR A 7 -24.38 -6.10 20.09
C TYR A 7 -25.19 -6.23 18.79
N GLU A 8 -25.57 -7.46 18.45
CA GLU A 8 -26.64 -7.71 17.49
C GLU A 8 -27.95 -7.20 18.10
N PHE A 9 -28.33 -5.95 17.76
CA PHE A 9 -29.68 -5.45 17.96
C PHE A 9 -30.59 -6.20 17.00
N ASP A 10 -31.26 -7.22 17.52
CA ASP A 10 -32.29 -7.99 16.81
C ASP A 10 -33.55 -7.16 16.76
N TYR A 11 -33.80 -6.45 15.64
CA TYR A 11 -35.13 -5.90 15.36
C TYR A 11 -35.99 -7.10 14.94
N SER A 12 -36.78 -7.61 15.88
CA SER A 12 -37.91 -8.44 15.57
C SER A 12 -39.00 -7.55 14.98
N ASP A 13 -39.23 -7.62 13.68
CA ASP A 13 -40.48 -7.19 13.09
C ASP A 13 -41.59 -8.03 13.69
N ASP A 14 -42.55 -7.34 14.33
CA ASP A 14 -43.80 -7.89 14.80
C ASP A 14 -44.58 -8.47 13.59
N ASP A 15 -44.49 -9.74 13.37
CA ASP A 15 -45.41 -10.47 12.53
C ASP A 15 -46.44 -11.21 13.38
N GLU A 16 -47.69 -10.89 13.08
CA GLU A 16 -48.93 -11.25 13.71
C GLU A 16 -49.02 -12.71 14.14
N LEU A 17 -49.55 -12.87 15.36
CA LEU A 17 -50.05 -14.07 16.00
C LEU A 17 -50.87 -14.98 15.03
N MET A 18 -50.24 -16.05 14.58
CA MET A 18 -50.96 -17.30 14.26
C MET A 18 -50.65 -18.31 15.35
N GLU A 19 -51.69 -18.58 16.18
CA GLU A 19 -51.70 -19.68 17.11
C GLU A 19 -51.65 -21.00 16.34
N ASP A 20 -50.45 -21.61 16.30
CA ASP A 20 -50.25 -22.99 15.85
C ASP A 20 -49.32 -23.70 16.83
N ALA A 21 -49.48 -25.01 16.98
CA ALA A 21 -48.70 -25.92 17.82
C ALA A 21 -47.15 -25.85 17.56
N ASN A 22 -46.72 -25.16 16.53
CA ASN A 22 -45.34 -24.83 16.21
C ASN A 22 -44.80 -23.72 17.07
N GLY A 23 -45.60 -22.84 17.64
CA GLY A 23 -45.14 -21.72 18.48
C GLY A 23 -44.41 -22.18 19.75
N ASP A 24 -44.91 -23.22 20.40
CA ASP A 24 -44.34 -23.78 21.62
C ASP A 24 -42.94 -24.41 21.36
N LEU A 25 -42.79 -25.04 20.20
CA LEU A 25 -41.53 -25.68 19.81
C LEU A 25 -40.46 -24.64 19.45
N HIS A 26 -40.85 -23.56 18.77
CA HIS A 26 -39.97 -22.46 18.43
C HIS A 26 -39.45 -21.74 19.71
N VAL A 27 -40.32 -21.48 20.65
CA VAL A 27 -39.95 -20.89 21.97
C VAL A 27 -39.04 -21.83 22.77
N GLN A 28 -39.21 -23.15 22.68
CA GLN A 28 -38.34 -24.11 23.35
C GLN A 28 -36.92 -24.10 22.71
N ILE A 29 -36.83 -24.08 21.41
CA ILE A 29 -35.56 -24.02 20.65
C ILE A 29 -34.82 -22.71 21.01
N GLU A 30 -35.54 -21.61 21.03
CA GLU A 30 -35.01 -20.30 21.38
C GLU A 30 -34.45 -20.28 22.82
N ASN A 31 -35.24 -20.73 23.78
CA ASN A 31 -34.82 -20.84 25.18
C ASN A 31 -33.57 -21.70 25.37
N GLN A 32 -33.54 -22.85 24.68
CA GLN A 32 -32.38 -23.75 24.73
C GLN A 32 -31.14 -23.10 24.13
N TYR A 33 -31.28 -22.37 23.03
CA TYR A 33 -30.18 -21.61 22.45
C TYR A 33 -29.64 -20.54 23.39
N TYR A 34 -30.52 -19.77 24.07
CA TYR A 34 -30.07 -18.77 25.05
C TYR A 34 -29.46 -19.40 26.29
N THR A 35 -29.91 -20.55 26.72
CA THR A 35 -29.28 -21.33 27.81
C THR A 35 -27.85 -21.74 27.40
N ALA A 36 -27.67 -22.25 26.20
CA ALA A 36 -26.36 -22.61 25.68
C ALA A 36 -25.44 -21.37 25.54
N LYS A 37 -26.01 -20.22 25.13
CA LYS A 37 -25.28 -18.96 25.07
C LYS A 37 -24.82 -18.49 26.47
N GLN A 38 -25.67 -18.60 27.48
CA GLN A 38 -25.35 -18.26 28.86
C GLN A 38 -24.21 -19.12 29.39
N TYR A 39 -24.18 -20.44 29.12
CA TYR A 39 -23.07 -21.32 29.48
C TYR A 39 -21.74 -20.88 28.89
N MET A 40 -21.75 -20.32 27.66
CA MET A 40 -20.55 -19.75 27.03
C MET A 40 -20.07 -18.47 27.72
N GLU A 41 -21.00 -17.57 28.11
CA GLU A 41 -20.68 -16.28 28.71
C GLU A 41 -20.20 -16.40 30.17
N GLU A 42 -20.76 -17.33 30.93
CA GLU A 42 -20.37 -17.56 32.34
C GLU A 42 -18.97 -18.18 32.48
N GLY A 43 -18.42 -18.79 31.43
CA GLY A 43 -17.06 -19.37 31.41
C GLY A 43 -16.78 -20.45 32.46
N SER A 44 -17.80 -20.84 33.23
CA SER A 44 -17.73 -21.77 34.35
C SER A 44 -18.14 -23.19 33.98
N HIS A 45 -18.76 -23.39 32.81
CA HIS A 45 -19.24 -24.70 32.33
C HIS A 45 -18.20 -25.41 31.46
N ASP A 46 -18.20 -26.73 31.54
CA ASP A 46 -17.35 -27.55 30.69
C ASP A 46 -17.75 -27.45 29.23
N TYR A 47 -16.74 -27.44 28.35
CA TYR A 47 -16.94 -27.47 26.90
C TYR A 47 -17.95 -28.51 26.44
N ALA A 48 -17.94 -29.69 27.08
CA ALA A 48 -18.85 -30.77 26.76
C ALA A 48 -20.33 -30.41 27.03
N GLU A 49 -20.61 -29.72 28.14
CA GLU A 49 -21.95 -29.28 28.49
C GLU A 49 -22.49 -28.21 27.53
N THR A 50 -21.63 -27.28 27.16
CA THR A 50 -21.98 -26.24 26.17
C THR A 50 -22.24 -26.84 24.78
N LEU A 51 -21.41 -27.79 24.38
CA LEU A 51 -21.59 -28.48 23.09
C LEU A 51 -22.90 -29.29 23.10
N GLN A 52 -23.15 -30.05 24.18
CA GLN A 52 -24.37 -30.82 24.33
C GLN A 52 -25.61 -29.93 24.28
N ALA A 53 -25.62 -28.77 24.97
CA ALA A 53 -26.73 -27.83 24.96
C ALA A 53 -27.01 -27.27 23.55
N LEU A 54 -25.94 -27.03 22.74
CA LEU A 54 -26.09 -26.60 21.35
C LEU A 54 -26.55 -27.74 20.42
N GLU A 55 -26.12 -28.99 20.67
CA GLU A 55 -26.60 -30.16 19.93
C GLU A 55 -28.06 -30.46 20.23
N GLU A 56 -28.52 -30.27 21.46
CA GLU A 56 -29.93 -30.37 21.82
C GLU A 56 -30.82 -29.38 21.03
N VAL A 57 -30.30 -28.18 20.73
CA VAL A 57 -31.00 -27.23 19.82
C VAL A 57 -31.21 -27.83 18.43
N LEU A 58 -30.21 -28.56 17.91
CA LEU A 58 -30.31 -29.22 16.61
C LEU A 58 -31.24 -30.42 16.60
N GLU A 59 -31.31 -31.15 17.73
CA GLU A 59 -32.19 -32.31 17.87
C GLU A 59 -33.67 -31.92 18.04
N LEU A 60 -33.95 -30.77 18.69
CA LEU A 60 -35.29 -30.27 18.90
C LEU A 60 -35.93 -29.71 17.63
N GLN A 61 -35.16 -29.31 16.65
CA GLN A 61 -35.72 -28.80 15.39
C GLN A 61 -36.18 -29.92 14.49
N GLN A 62 -37.41 -29.81 13.98
CA GLN A 62 -37.98 -30.74 12.99
C GLN A 62 -37.63 -30.35 11.55
N GLU A 63 -37.47 -29.06 11.29
CA GLU A 63 -37.06 -28.49 10.03
C GLU A 63 -35.89 -27.55 10.26
N GLU A 64 -35.05 -27.31 9.25
CA GLU A 64 -33.93 -26.38 9.31
C GLU A 64 -34.45 -24.96 9.64
N SER A 65 -33.93 -24.38 10.72
CA SER A 65 -34.35 -23.07 11.24
C SER A 65 -33.18 -22.09 11.43
N ASP A 66 -33.47 -20.79 11.54
CA ASP A 66 -32.47 -19.77 11.85
C ASP A 66 -31.73 -20.04 13.16
N TRP A 67 -32.40 -20.63 14.16
CA TRP A 67 -31.78 -21.02 15.43
C TRP A 67 -30.78 -22.16 15.28
N GLY A 68 -31.08 -23.15 14.44
CA GLY A 68 -30.16 -24.21 14.09
C GLY A 68 -28.91 -23.67 13.38
N PHE A 69 -29.08 -22.74 12.46
CA PHE A 69 -27.97 -22.06 11.81
C PHE A 69 -27.09 -21.30 12.82
N LYS A 70 -27.68 -20.55 13.77
CA LYS A 70 -26.98 -19.86 14.84
C LYS A 70 -26.25 -20.83 15.76
N ALA A 71 -26.85 -21.97 16.10
CA ALA A 71 -26.23 -23.03 16.91
C ALA A 71 -25.03 -23.66 16.19
N LEU A 72 -25.19 -24.07 14.93
CA LEU A 72 -24.10 -24.63 14.11
C LEU A 72 -22.94 -23.66 13.97
N LYS A 73 -23.19 -22.36 13.77
CA LYS A 73 -22.16 -21.32 13.73
C LYS A 73 -21.30 -21.32 15.01
N ARG A 74 -21.92 -21.49 16.18
CA ARG A 74 -21.21 -21.57 17.45
C ARG A 74 -20.48 -22.89 17.63
N ILE A 75 -21.08 -24.01 17.29
CA ILE A 75 -20.47 -25.35 17.35
C ILE A 75 -19.19 -25.39 16.51
N VAL A 76 -19.22 -24.85 15.29
CA VAL A 76 -18.05 -24.77 14.41
C VAL A 76 -16.92 -23.98 15.06
N LYS A 77 -17.21 -22.81 15.66
CA LYS A 77 -16.22 -22.02 16.36
C LYS A 77 -15.64 -22.76 17.56
N LEU A 78 -16.49 -23.41 18.36
CA LEU A 78 -16.07 -24.19 19.55
C LEU A 78 -15.15 -25.37 19.18
N HIS A 79 -15.50 -26.17 18.18
CA HIS A 79 -14.62 -27.26 17.70
C HIS A 79 -13.30 -26.72 17.16
N PHE A 80 -13.36 -25.56 16.46
CA PHE A 80 -12.14 -24.93 15.95
C PHE A 80 -11.20 -24.48 17.05
N ASP A 81 -11.71 -23.86 18.12
CA ASP A 81 -10.93 -23.39 19.28
C ASP A 81 -10.30 -24.57 20.04
N LYS A 82 -10.97 -25.72 20.09
CA LYS A 82 -10.45 -26.97 20.67
C LYS A 82 -9.52 -27.73 19.73
N LYS A 83 -9.31 -27.25 18.49
CA LYS A 83 -8.46 -27.88 17.47
C LYS A 83 -9.00 -29.21 16.94
N GLU A 84 -10.30 -29.45 17.07
CA GLU A 84 -11.01 -30.58 16.49
C GLU A 84 -11.45 -30.26 15.06
N TYR A 85 -10.50 -30.10 14.17
CA TYR A 85 -10.70 -29.54 12.86
C TYR A 85 -11.60 -30.37 11.94
N ASP A 86 -11.54 -31.70 12.01
CA ASP A 86 -12.35 -32.56 11.18
C ASP A 86 -13.84 -32.46 11.57
N ASN A 87 -14.15 -32.39 12.88
CA ASN A 87 -15.49 -32.16 13.38
C ASN A 87 -15.99 -30.77 13.00
N ALA A 88 -15.13 -29.76 13.10
CA ALA A 88 -15.47 -28.40 12.70
C ALA A 88 -15.84 -28.32 11.21
N ILE A 89 -15.14 -29.02 10.33
CA ILE A 89 -15.43 -29.03 8.87
C ILE A 89 -16.77 -29.73 8.62
N LEU A 90 -17.04 -30.90 9.24
CA LEU A 90 -18.30 -31.59 9.08
C LEU A 90 -19.49 -30.71 9.48
N ARG A 91 -19.43 -30.09 10.67
CA ARG A 91 -20.47 -29.18 11.13
C ARG A 91 -20.59 -27.91 10.26
N TYR A 92 -19.48 -27.50 9.65
CA TYR A 92 -19.49 -26.36 8.70
C TYR A 92 -20.17 -26.75 7.37
N GLU A 93 -19.99 -27.96 6.86
CA GLU A 93 -20.70 -28.47 5.68
C GLU A 93 -22.21 -28.54 5.94
N GLU A 94 -22.62 -28.99 7.14
CA GLU A 94 -24.04 -28.96 7.54
C GLU A 94 -24.58 -27.51 7.55
N LEU A 95 -23.83 -26.56 8.14
CA LEU A 95 -24.22 -25.14 8.18
C LEU A 95 -24.38 -24.57 6.76
N LEU A 96 -23.50 -24.92 5.83
CA LEU A 96 -23.59 -24.48 4.44
C LEU A 96 -24.86 -25.06 3.76
N GLY A 97 -25.35 -26.23 4.18
CA GLY A 97 -26.63 -26.76 3.75
C GLY A 97 -27.79 -25.84 4.07
N TYR A 98 -27.84 -25.27 5.29
CA TYR A 98 -28.88 -24.34 5.73
C TYR A 98 -28.94 -23.05 4.89
N THR A 99 -27.81 -22.61 4.34
CA THR A 99 -27.80 -21.42 3.48
C THR A 99 -28.49 -21.61 2.12
N LYS A 100 -28.80 -22.88 1.75
CA LYS A 100 -29.50 -23.19 0.50
C LYS A 100 -31.00 -23.19 0.66
N SER A 101 -31.51 -23.53 1.85
CA SER A 101 -32.91 -23.89 2.09
C SER A 101 -33.64 -22.96 3.05
N SER A 102 -33.02 -22.61 4.18
CA SER A 102 -33.80 -22.17 5.33
C SER A 102 -33.45 -20.74 5.82
N VAL A 103 -32.28 -20.21 5.46
CA VAL A 103 -31.80 -18.95 6.02
C VAL A 103 -31.82 -17.85 4.97
N THR A 104 -32.18 -16.62 5.38
CA THR A 104 -32.09 -15.48 4.48
C THR A 104 -30.65 -15.25 3.98
N ARG A 105 -30.51 -14.83 2.74
CA ARG A 105 -29.22 -14.63 2.10
C ARG A 105 -28.27 -13.75 2.94
N ASN A 106 -28.79 -12.71 3.57
CA ASN A 106 -27.98 -11.78 4.38
C ASN A 106 -27.46 -12.45 5.66
N VAL A 107 -28.27 -13.24 6.35
CA VAL A 107 -27.88 -13.97 7.57
C VAL A 107 -26.84 -15.05 7.22
N GLY A 108 -27.06 -15.78 6.14
CA GLY A 108 -26.10 -16.76 5.63
C GLY A 108 -24.76 -16.13 5.28
N GLU A 109 -24.76 -15.00 4.55
CA GLU A 109 -23.53 -14.28 4.19
C GLU A 109 -22.77 -13.78 5.43
N LYS A 110 -23.47 -13.21 6.43
CA LYS A 110 -22.85 -12.77 7.70
C LYS A 110 -22.31 -13.96 8.48
N GLY A 111 -23.04 -15.08 8.55
CA GLY A 111 -22.59 -16.29 9.25
C GLY A 111 -21.33 -16.89 8.65
N ILE A 112 -21.30 -17.08 7.33
CA ILE A 112 -20.13 -17.59 6.59
C ILE A 112 -18.93 -16.67 6.79
N ASN A 113 -19.09 -15.34 6.62
CA ASN A 113 -18.01 -14.39 6.83
C ASN A 113 -17.47 -14.44 8.26
N SER A 114 -18.34 -14.50 9.26
CA SER A 114 -17.92 -14.58 10.67
C SER A 114 -17.14 -15.86 11.01
N ILE A 115 -17.46 -16.99 10.37
CA ILE A 115 -16.69 -18.24 10.53
C ILE A 115 -15.34 -18.13 9.81
N LEU A 116 -15.35 -17.67 8.55
CA LEU A 116 -14.11 -17.52 7.79
C LEU A 116 -13.15 -16.52 8.45
N ASP A 117 -13.64 -15.42 9.00
CA ASP A 117 -12.82 -14.47 9.74
C ASP A 117 -12.23 -15.09 11.02
N HIS A 118 -13.03 -15.88 11.77
CA HIS A 118 -12.55 -16.62 12.95
C HIS A 118 -11.49 -17.65 12.57
N VAL A 119 -11.73 -18.44 11.54
CA VAL A 119 -10.81 -19.47 11.06
C VAL A 119 -9.52 -18.87 10.50
N SER A 120 -9.59 -17.69 9.86
CA SER A 120 -8.43 -16.98 9.30
C SER A 120 -7.43 -16.48 10.36
N THR A 121 -7.84 -16.40 11.65
CA THR A 121 -6.91 -16.08 12.74
C THR A 121 -5.90 -17.19 13.00
N SER A 122 -6.20 -18.44 12.58
CA SER A 122 -5.29 -19.56 12.72
C SER A 122 -4.19 -19.53 11.66
N LYS A 123 -3.00 -19.99 12.03
CA LYS A 123 -1.85 -20.08 11.12
C LYS A 123 -1.79 -21.42 10.35
N ASN A 124 -2.78 -22.29 10.49
CA ASN A 124 -2.82 -23.60 9.85
C ASN A 124 -3.40 -23.51 8.45
N TRP A 125 -2.53 -23.35 7.47
CA TRP A 125 -2.91 -23.20 6.08
C TRP A 125 -3.76 -24.34 5.49
N GLU A 126 -3.44 -25.59 5.80
CA GLU A 126 -4.16 -26.76 5.26
C GLU A 126 -5.65 -26.76 5.65
N ILE A 127 -5.93 -26.35 6.88
CA ILE A 127 -7.29 -26.28 7.41
C ILE A 127 -8.03 -25.11 6.79
N LEU A 128 -7.38 -23.94 6.73
CA LEU A 128 -7.90 -22.76 6.05
C LEU A 128 -8.32 -23.08 4.61
N GLN A 129 -7.43 -23.72 3.87
CA GLN A 129 -7.70 -24.11 2.49
C GLN A 129 -8.96 -24.98 2.39
N ARG A 130 -9.12 -26.00 3.25
CA ARG A 130 -10.32 -26.86 3.24
C ARG A 130 -11.60 -26.07 3.51
N PHE A 131 -11.62 -25.17 4.49
CA PHE A 131 -12.78 -24.32 4.76
C PHE A 131 -13.13 -23.42 3.56
N TYR A 132 -12.14 -22.82 2.91
CA TYR A 132 -12.37 -21.98 1.74
C TYR A 132 -12.84 -22.82 0.52
N GLU A 133 -12.25 -24.00 0.28
CA GLU A 133 -12.64 -24.89 -0.82
C GLU A 133 -14.10 -25.34 -0.67
N THR A 134 -14.50 -25.85 0.51
CA THR A 134 -15.89 -26.25 0.77
C THR A 134 -16.87 -25.07 0.63
N THR A 135 -16.47 -23.89 1.10
CA THR A 135 -17.30 -22.68 0.93
C THR A 135 -17.48 -22.32 -0.53
N LEU A 136 -16.40 -22.34 -1.33
CA LEU A 136 -16.45 -21.96 -2.74
C LEU A 136 -17.26 -22.94 -3.59
N GLU A 137 -17.17 -24.24 -3.28
CA GLU A 137 -17.98 -25.28 -3.95
C GLU A 137 -19.48 -25.06 -3.71
N THR A 138 -19.87 -24.88 -2.45
CA THR A 138 -21.27 -24.63 -2.11
C THR A 138 -21.82 -23.31 -2.66
N LEU A 139 -21.00 -22.25 -2.68
CA LEU A 139 -21.39 -20.96 -3.26
C LEU A 139 -21.55 -21.00 -4.79
N LYS A 140 -20.77 -21.83 -5.48
CA LYS A 140 -20.95 -22.09 -6.93
C LYS A 140 -22.28 -22.78 -7.18
N GLU A 141 -22.64 -23.78 -6.37
CA GLU A 141 -23.93 -24.49 -6.47
C GLU A 141 -25.13 -23.57 -6.17
N ALA A 142 -24.99 -22.73 -5.15
CA ALA A 142 -26.00 -21.75 -4.74
C ALA A 142 -26.13 -20.54 -5.68
N ARG A 143 -25.26 -20.41 -6.70
CA ARG A 143 -25.17 -19.25 -7.61
C ARG A 143 -25.08 -17.90 -6.92
N ASN A 144 -24.40 -17.84 -5.78
CA ASN A 144 -24.16 -16.59 -5.06
C ASN A 144 -22.85 -15.94 -5.51
N GLU A 145 -22.89 -15.30 -6.68
CA GLU A 145 -21.71 -14.68 -7.32
C GLU A 145 -21.05 -13.62 -6.44
N ARG A 146 -21.85 -12.81 -5.70
CA ARG A 146 -21.33 -11.75 -4.84
C ARG A 146 -20.48 -12.29 -3.69
N LEU A 147 -21.00 -13.30 -2.99
CA LEU A 147 -20.27 -13.89 -1.87
C LEU A 147 -19.08 -14.71 -2.35
N TRP A 148 -19.27 -15.45 -3.47
CA TRP A 148 -18.21 -16.18 -4.14
C TRP A 148 -17.02 -15.27 -4.50
N PHE A 149 -17.30 -14.11 -5.10
CA PHE A 149 -16.27 -13.11 -5.43
C PHE A 149 -15.53 -12.63 -4.17
N LYS A 150 -16.27 -12.21 -3.13
CA LYS A 150 -15.67 -11.74 -1.87
C LYS A 150 -14.85 -12.82 -1.18
N THR A 151 -15.33 -14.06 -1.18
CA THR A 151 -14.60 -15.19 -0.56
C THR A 151 -13.31 -15.50 -1.31
N ASN A 152 -13.34 -15.52 -2.65
CA ASN A 152 -12.12 -15.66 -3.46
C ASN A 152 -11.13 -14.50 -3.25
N LEU A 153 -11.62 -13.28 -3.09
CA LEU A 153 -10.76 -12.14 -2.82
C LEU A 153 -10.08 -12.26 -1.44
N LYS A 154 -10.84 -12.69 -0.41
CA LYS A 154 -10.26 -12.98 0.92
C LYS A 154 -9.21 -14.09 0.84
N LEU A 155 -9.50 -15.17 0.15
CA LEU A 155 -8.55 -16.27 -0.09
C LEU A 155 -7.30 -15.75 -0.84
N GLY A 156 -7.48 -14.89 -1.83
CA GLY A 156 -6.38 -14.27 -2.56
C GLY A 156 -5.47 -13.43 -1.65
N ASN A 157 -6.05 -12.64 -0.75
CA ASN A 157 -5.27 -11.87 0.23
C ASN A 157 -4.49 -12.78 1.19
N LEU A 158 -5.07 -13.87 1.66
CA LEU A 158 -4.39 -14.86 2.49
C LEU A 158 -3.24 -15.55 1.75
N LEU A 159 -3.45 -15.93 0.49
CA LEU A 159 -2.39 -16.50 -0.37
C LEU A 159 -1.25 -15.51 -0.60
N TYR A 160 -1.56 -14.24 -0.70
CA TYR A 160 -0.55 -13.18 -0.81
C TYR A 160 0.29 -13.08 0.48
N GLU A 161 -0.33 -13.17 1.67
CA GLU A 161 0.38 -13.15 2.96
C GLU A 161 1.28 -14.38 3.15
N ILE A 162 0.89 -15.54 2.59
CA ILE A 162 1.65 -16.79 2.63
C ILE A 162 2.72 -16.86 1.53
N GLU A 163 2.72 -15.90 0.59
CA GLU A 163 3.62 -15.84 -0.56
C GLU A 163 3.42 -16.98 -1.59
N ASP A 164 2.23 -17.63 -1.64
CA ASP A 164 1.91 -18.63 -2.68
C ASP A 164 1.36 -17.95 -3.95
N TYR A 165 2.26 -17.37 -4.73
CA TYR A 165 1.89 -16.66 -5.96
C TYR A 165 1.38 -17.57 -7.08
N ALA A 166 1.69 -18.87 -7.04
CA ALA A 166 1.24 -19.81 -8.07
C ALA A 166 -0.26 -20.06 -7.99
N ARG A 167 -0.80 -20.28 -6.78
CA ARG A 167 -2.23 -20.42 -6.55
C ARG A 167 -2.97 -19.09 -6.68
N LEU A 168 -2.37 -18.02 -6.16
CA LEU A 168 -2.90 -16.67 -6.27
C LEU A 168 -3.16 -16.29 -7.73
N THR A 169 -2.23 -16.59 -8.65
CA THR A 169 -2.39 -16.31 -10.09
C THR A 169 -3.59 -17.04 -10.69
N LYS A 170 -3.93 -18.25 -10.24
CA LYS A 170 -5.12 -18.99 -10.71
C LYS A 170 -6.40 -18.31 -10.26
N ILE A 171 -6.48 -17.95 -8.97
CA ILE A 171 -7.64 -17.26 -8.41
C ILE A 171 -7.86 -15.90 -9.08
N ILE A 172 -6.79 -15.12 -9.29
CA ILE A 172 -6.86 -13.84 -10.00
C ILE A 172 -7.44 -14.04 -11.41
N LYS A 173 -7.02 -15.07 -12.14
CA LYS A 173 -7.58 -15.36 -13.48
C LYS A 173 -9.07 -15.70 -13.42
N GLU A 174 -9.51 -16.51 -12.46
CA GLU A 174 -10.92 -16.85 -12.27
C GLU A 174 -11.75 -15.60 -11.91
N LEU A 175 -11.23 -14.73 -11.04
CA LEU A 175 -11.87 -13.47 -10.69
C LEU A 175 -11.97 -12.51 -11.88
N LEU A 176 -10.92 -12.39 -12.70
CA LEU A 176 -10.95 -11.57 -13.90
C LEU A 176 -11.99 -12.06 -14.90
N LEU A 177 -12.06 -13.38 -15.15
CA LEU A 177 -13.06 -13.97 -16.03
C LEU A 177 -14.48 -13.67 -15.54
N SER A 178 -14.74 -13.72 -14.24
CA SER A 178 -16.06 -13.39 -13.68
C SER A 178 -16.43 -11.90 -13.82
N CYS A 179 -15.45 -11.02 -13.99
CA CYS A 179 -15.68 -9.58 -14.18
C CYS A 179 -15.81 -9.17 -15.67
N GLU A 180 -15.35 -10.01 -16.63
CA GLU A 180 -15.33 -9.71 -18.07
C GLU A 180 -16.69 -9.88 -18.77
N ASP A 181 -17.71 -10.43 -18.13
CA ASP A 181 -19.06 -10.53 -18.72
C ASP A 181 -19.69 -9.14 -18.92
N GLU A 182 -19.59 -8.63 -20.15
CA GLU A 182 -19.89 -7.23 -20.53
C GLU A 182 -21.40 -6.89 -20.54
N ASP A 183 -22.33 -7.85 -20.45
CA ASP A 183 -23.75 -7.65 -20.78
C ASP A 183 -24.65 -7.20 -19.61
N SER A 184 -24.13 -6.73 -18.48
CA SER A 184 -24.98 -6.34 -17.35
C SER A 184 -25.01 -4.84 -17.10
N GLU A 185 -26.22 -4.31 -16.80
CA GLU A 185 -26.49 -2.92 -16.35
C GLU A 185 -25.72 -2.51 -15.10
N ASP A 186 -25.02 -3.43 -14.43
CA ASP A 186 -24.20 -3.25 -13.23
C ASP A 186 -22.72 -2.92 -13.49
N GLY A 187 -22.37 -2.36 -14.65
CA GLY A 187 -20.99 -2.06 -15.05
C GLY A 187 -20.17 -1.27 -14.02
N VAL A 188 -20.81 -0.39 -13.23
CA VAL A 188 -20.12 0.39 -12.18
C VAL A 188 -19.69 -0.48 -10.99
N LYS A 189 -20.51 -1.47 -10.60
CA LYS A 189 -20.17 -2.41 -9.50
C LYS A 189 -19.08 -3.37 -9.94
N LYS A 190 -19.15 -3.87 -11.17
CA LYS A 190 -18.10 -4.74 -11.75
C LYS A 190 -16.76 -4.00 -11.86
N ASN A 191 -16.76 -2.72 -12.23
CA ASN A 191 -15.55 -1.92 -12.26
C ASN A 191 -14.90 -1.74 -10.87
N THR A 192 -15.71 -1.65 -9.80
CA THR A 192 -15.19 -1.60 -8.43
C THR A 192 -14.55 -2.93 -8.04
N GLN A 193 -15.21 -4.04 -8.33
CA GLN A 193 -14.66 -5.39 -8.12
C GLN A 193 -13.38 -5.64 -8.94
N LEU A 194 -13.35 -5.16 -10.18
CA LEU A 194 -12.19 -5.24 -11.04
C LEU A 194 -10.99 -4.48 -10.45
N LEU A 195 -11.22 -3.31 -9.83
CA LEU A 195 -10.16 -2.57 -9.12
C LEU A 195 -9.63 -3.31 -7.90
N GLU A 196 -10.47 -4.05 -7.16
CA GLU A 196 -10.03 -4.90 -6.05
C GLU A 196 -9.09 -6.01 -6.54
N VAL A 197 -9.45 -6.65 -7.66
CA VAL A 197 -8.59 -7.69 -8.27
C VAL A 197 -7.29 -7.09 -8.80
N TYR A 198 -7.34 -5.92 -9.44
CA TYR A 198 -6.12 -5.23 -9.90
C TYR A 198 -5.22 -4.82 -8.73
N ALA A 199 -5.79 -4.35 -7.61
CA ALA A 199 -5.00 -4.03 -6.43
C ALA A 199 -4.23 -5.25 -5.91
N LEU A 200 -4.88 -6.41 -5.81
CA LEU A 200 -4.24 -7.67 -5.40
C LEU A 200 -3.16 -8.12 -6.39
N GLN A 201 -3.44 -8.00 -7.70
CA GLN A 201 -2.49 -8.35 -8.75
C GLN A 201 -1.26 -7.42 -8.76
N ILE A 202 -1.47 -6.13 -8.53
CA ILE A 202 -0.42 -5.12 -8.40
C ILE A 202 0.46 -5.41 -7.18
N GLN A 203 -0.14 -5.75 -6.04
CA GLN A 203 0.61 -6.17 -4.83
C GLN A 203 1.49 -7.40 -5.12
N MET A 204 0.94 -8.41 -5.78
CA MET A 204 1.68 -9.62 -6.17
C MET A 204 2.89 -9.27 -7.04
N TYR A 205 2.71 -8.48 -8.11
CA TYR A 205 3.83 -8.09 -8.99
C TYR A 205 4.84 -7.17 -8.30
N THR A 206 4.41 -6.38 -7.31
CA THR A 206 5.33 -5.58 -6.48
C THR A 206 6.26 -6.49 -5.66
N SER A 207 5.73 -7.57 -5.09
CA SER A 207 6.51 -8.56 -4.32
C SER A 207 7.43 -9.40 -5.22
N GLU A 208 6.95 -9.79 -6.40
CA GLU A 208 7.76 -10.48 -7.42
C GLU A 208 8.81 -9.58 -8.09
N LYS A 209 8.74 -8.26 -7.90
CA LYS A 209 9.60 -7.24 -8.55
C LYS A 209 9.51 -7.22 -10.08
N ASP A 210 8.38 -7.66 -10.65
CA ASP A 210 8.15 -7.62 -12.10
C ASP A 210 7.60 -6.25 -12.53
N ASN A 211 8.49 -5.27 -12.66
CA ASN A 211 8.14 -3.88 -12.98
C ASN A 211 7.39 -3.71 -14.31
N LYS A 212 7.61 -4.60 -15.30
CA LYS A 212 6.93 -4.47 -16.60
C LYS A 212 5.44 -4.80 -16.51
N LYS A 213 5.11 -5.92 -15.87
CA LYS A 213 3.73 -6.31 -15.65
C LYS A 213 3.03 -5.35 -14.69
N LEU A 214 3.73 -4.95 -13.62
CA LEU A 214 3.25 -3.98 -12.66
C LEU A 214 2.82 -2.67 -13.35
N MET A 215 3.67 -2.09 -14.20
CA MET A 215 3.35 -0.84 -14.91
C MET A 215 2.11 -0.99 -15.80
N SER A 216 2.02 -2.09 -16.56
CA SER A 216 0.86 -2.36 -17.41
C SER A 216 -0.44 -2.46 -16.62
N MET A 217 -0.42 -3.14 -15.45
CA MET A 217 -1.58 -3.29 -14.61
C MET A 217 -1.94 -1.99 -13.88
N TYR A 218 -0.94 -1.25 -13.42
CA TYR A 218 -1.12 0.07 -12.81
C TYR A 218 -1.81 1.05 -13.77
N GLU A 219 -1.36 1.12 -15.02
CA GLU A 219 -2.02 1.96 -16.03
C GLU A 219 -3.47 1.52 -16.32
N LYS A 220 -3.73 0.22 -16.36
CA LYS A 220 -5.10 -0.31 -16.53
C LYS A 220 -5.99 0.08 -15.35
N ALA A 221 -5.50 -0.08 -14.13
CA ALA A 221 -6.22 0.29 -12.93
C ALA A 221 -6.58 1.78 -12.90
N LEU A 222 -5.65 2.66 -13.29
CA LEU A 222 -5.92 4.10 -13.35
C LEU A 222 -6.90 4.51 -14.46
N ARG A 223 -6.99 3.74 -15.55
CA ARG A 223 -7.95 3.99 -16.65
C ARG A 223 -9.36 3.50 -16.32
N THR A 224 -9.48 2.55 -15.38
CA THR A 224 -10.78 2.00 -14.99
C THR A 224 -11.60 3.04 -14.25
N LYS A 225 -12.71 3.48 -14.87
CA LYS A 225 -13.63 4.43 -14.25
C LYS A 225 -14.59 3.67 -13.34
N SER A 226 -14.29 3.63 -12.04
CA SER A 226 -15.24 3.15 -11.04
C SER A 226 -16.09 4.31 -10.52
N GLY A 227 -17.34 4.02 -10.17
CA GLY A 227 -18.23 5.04 -9.60
C GLY A 227 -17.78 5.52 -8.22
N VAL A 228 -17.54 4.59 -7.30
CA VAL A 228 -17.04 4.85 -5.93
C VAL A 228 -16.11 3.69 -5.55
N ALA A 229 -14.84 3.83 -5.84
CA ALA A 229 -13.85 2.88 -5.33
C ALA A 229 -13.58 3.17 -3.84
N HIS A 230 -13.43 2.11 -3.04
CA HIS A 230 -13.07 2.28 -1.64
C HIS A 230 -11.68 2.94 -1.53
N PRO A 231 -11.49 3.99 -0.73
CA PRO A 231 -10.23 4.73 -0.63
C PRO A 231 -9.03 3.81 -0.33
N LYS A 232 -9.20 2.78 0.51
CA LYS A 232 -8.17 1.78 0.79
C LYS A 232 -7.61 1.12 -0.47
N ILE A 233 -8.47 0.78 -1.44
CA ILE A 233 -8.05 0.09 -2.68
C ILE A 233 -7.20 1.03 -3.54
N ILE A 234 -7.64 2.27 -3.69
CA ILE A 234 -6.89 3.31 -4.41
C ILE A 234 -5.55 3.57 -3.70
N GLY A 235 -5.56 3.63 -2.36
CA GLY A 235 -4.36 3.77 -1.55
C GLY A 235 -3.32 2.68 -1.84
N VAL A 236 -3.74 1.41 -1.89
CA VAL A 236 -2.87 0.27 -2.23
C VAL A 236 -2.29 0.40 -3.64
N ILE A 237 -3.13 0.72 -4.63
CA ILE A 237 -2.68 0.87 -6.03
C ILE A 237 -1.65 1.99 -6.14
N ARG A 238 -1.90 3.14 -5.52
CA ARG A 238 -0.99 4.29 -5.52
C ARG A 238 0.30 4.04 -4.74
N GLU A 239 0.24 3.34 -3.60
CA GLU A 239 1.43 2.94 -2.85
C GLU A 239 2.35 2.06 -3.70
N CYS A 240 1.80 1.05 -4.35
CA CYS A 240 2.57 0.17 -5.24
C CYS A 240 3.11 0.92 -6.46
N GLY A 241 2.32 1.85 -7.03
CA GLY A 241 2.76 2.76 -8.09
C GLY A 241 3.94 3.63 -7.66
N GLY A 242 3.86 4.23 -6.48
CA GLY A 242 4.95 5.00 -5.89
C GLY A 242 6.24 4.17 -5.71
N LYS A 243 6.12 2.94 -5.18
CA LYS A 243 7.26 2.01 -5.05
C LYS A 243 7.88 1.68 -6.41
N MET A 244 7.05 1.46 -7.44
CA MET A 244 7.49 1.20 -8.81
C MET A 244 8.26 2.41 -9.37
N HIS A 245 7.72 3.63 -9.25
CA HIS A 245 8.38 4.84 -9.73
C HIS A 245 9.69 5.12 -8.99
N MET A 246 9.77 4.80 -7.69
CA MET A 246 11.03 4.84 -6.93
C MET A 246 12.08 3.90 -7.54
N MET A 247 11.71 2.68 -7.90
CA MET A 247 12.63 1.73 -8.55
C MET A 247 13.12 2.20 -9.93
N GLN A 248 12.30 2.99 -10.63
CA GLN A 248 12.64 3.58 -11.94
C GLN A 248 13.47 4.86 -11.81
N GLY A 249 13.57 5.44 -10.61
CA GLY A 249 14.24 6.72 -10.36
C GLY A 249 13.38 7.95 -10.68
N ASP A 250 12.08 7.76 -10.95
CA ASP A 250 11.12 8.84 -11.22
C ASP A 250 10.56 9.41 -9.90
N TRP A 251 11.39 10.15 -9.15
CA TRP A 251 11.08 10.63 -7.80
C TRP A 251 9.85 11.53 -7.72
N ASP A 252 9.63 12.36 -8.75
CA ASP A 252 8.48 13.28 -8.79
C ASP A 252 7.15 12.55 -8.95
N LYS A 253 7.10 11.51 -9.79
CA LYS A 253 5.91 10.66 -9.92
C LYS A 253 5.69 9.84 -8.66
N ALA A 254 6.77 9.28 -8.08
CA ALA A 254 6.70 8.55 -6.82
C ALA A 254 6.14 9.42 -5.69
N ARG A 255 6.60 10.67 -5.58
CA ARG A 255 6.08 11.64 -4.61
C ARG A 255 4.59 11.89 -4.79
N SER A 256 4.14 12.10 -6.03
CA SER A 256 2.70 12.31 -6.33
C SER A 256 1.87 11.09 -5.94
N ASP A 257 2.33 9.89 -6.28
CA ASP A 257 1.61 8.65 -5.98
C ASP A 257 1.57 8.35 -4.48
N PHE A 258 2.67 8.57 -3.74
CA PHE A 258 2.67 8.40 -2.29
C PHE A 258 1.79 9.43 -1.57
N PHE A 259 1.72 10.66 -2.07
CA PHE A 259 0.81 11.66 -1.53
C PHE A 259 -0.66 11.27 -1.72
N GLU A 260 -1.02 10.81 -2.90
CA GLU A 260 -2.34 10.27 -3.20
C GLU A 260 -2.66 9.03 -2.34
N ALA A 261 -1.68 8.12 -2.18
CA ALA A 261 -1.83 6.94 -1.32
C ALA A 261 -2.06 7.34 0.14
N PHE A 262 -1.26 8.27 0.67
CA PHE A 262 -1.40 8.80 2.02
C PHE A 262 -2.80 9.37 2.26
N LYS A 263 -3.27 10.24 1.35
CA LYS A 263 -4.58 10.88 1.43
C LYS A 263 -5.72 9.84 1.45
N ASN A 264 -5.65 8.85 0.57
CA ASN A 264 -6.66 7.79 0.51
C ASN A 264 -6.65 6.88 1.75
N TYR A 265 -5.47 6.56 2.31
CA TYR A 265 -5.38 5.79 3.55
C TYR A 265 -5.84 6.59 4.77
N ASP A 266 -5.61 7.90 4.78
CA ASP A 266 -6.10 8.79 5.84
C ASP A 266 -7.63 8.87 5.82
N GLU A 267 -8.23 9.01 4.64
CA GLU A 267 -9.68 8.97 4.44
C GLU A 267 -10.30 7.62 4.88
N ALA A 268 -9.58 6.52 4.64
CA ALA A 268 -10.00 5.18 5.06
C ALA A 268 -9.74 4.88 6.55
N GLY A 269 -9.01 5.74 7.27
CA GLY A 269 -8.61 5.50 8.67
C GLY A 269 -7.59 4.38 8.85
N GLU A 270 -6.88 3.98 7.79
CA GLU A 270 -5.93 2.85 7.81
C GLU A 270 -4.60 3.22 8.47
N PRO A 271 -4.00 2.36 9.32
CA PRO A 271 -2.71 2.63 9.98
C PRO A 271 -1.55 2.74 8.99
N ARG A 272 -1.67 2.16 7.80
CA ARG A 272 -0.67 2.26 6.71
C ARG A 272 -0.39 3.68 6.25
N ARG A 273 -1.26 4.66 6.57
CA ARG A 273 -1.04 6.08 6.26
C ARG A 273 0.30 6.59 6.76
N LEU A 274 0.73 6.20 7.98
CA LEU A 274 2.01 6.62 8.54
C LEU A 274 3.20 6.09 7.74
N GLN A 275 3.11 4.84 7.29
CA GLN A 275 4.16 4.24 6.45
C GLN A 275 4.25 4.93 5.08
N CYS A 276 3.11 5.22 4.43
CA CYS A 276 3.08 5.98 3.18
C CYS A 276 3.62 7.39 3.35
N LEU A 277 3.38 8.05 4.49
CA LEU A 277 3.94 9.35 4.80
C LEU A 277 5.47 9.29 4.91
N LYS A 278 6.03 8.24 5.52
CA LYS A 278 7.49 8.00 5.54
C LYS A 278 8.05 7.85 4.12
N TYR A 279 7.36 7.12 3.23
CA TYR A 279 7.76 6.96 1.81
C TYR A 279 7.67 8.29 1.04
N LEU A 280 6.63 9.07 1.29
CA LEU A 280 6.45 10.39 0.69
C LEU A 280 7.60 11.34 1.06
N VAL A 281 7.97 11.37 2.33
CA VAL A 281 9.09 12.17 2.82
C VAL A 281 10.41 11.72 2.17
N LEU A 282 10.63 10.41 2.07
CA LEU A 282 11.82 9.85 1.41
C LEU A 282 11.87 10.24 -0.08
N ALA A 283 10.77 10.10 -0.82
CA ALA A 283 10.69 10.49 -2.22
C ALA A 283 10.91 11.99 -2.42
N ASN A 284 10.36 12.83 -1.51
CA ASN A 284 10.54 14.28 -1.54
C ASN A 284 12.01 14.69 -1.32
N MET A 285 12.72 14.03 -0.41
CA MET A 285 14.16 14.27 -0.21
C MET A 285 14.99 13.83 -1.41
N LEU A 286 14.65 12.67 -2.04
CA LEU A 286 15.35 12.18 -3.22
C LEU A 286 15.08 13.03 -4.48
N SER A 287 13.91 13.66 -4.59
CA SER A 287 13.61 14.64 -5.66
C SER A 287 14.29 15.99 -5.47
N GLU A 288 15.06 16.17 -4.38
CA GLU A 288 15.71 17.44 -4.02
C GLU A 288 14.72 18.63 -3.92
N SER A 289 13.43 18.33 -3.65
CA SER A 289 12.39 19.34 -3.51
C SER A 289 12.64 20.23 -2.28
N LYS A 290 12.41 21.53 -2.43
CA LYS A 290 12.49 22.49 -1.32
C LYS A 290 11.18 22.60 -0.54
N VAL A 291 10.14 21.94 -0.99
CA VAL A 291 8.82 22.01 -0.36
C VAL A 291 8.80 21.02 0.80
N ASN A 292 8.48 21.49 2.00
CA ASN A 292 8.28 20.61 3.14
C ASN A 292 6.92 19.88 2.98
N VAL A 293 6.93 18.56 3.12
CA VAL A 293 5.74 17.72 3.04
C VAL A 293 4.74 18.08 4.14
N PHE A 294 5.24 18.45 5.33
CA PHE A 294 4.43 18.78 6.50
C PHE A 294 3.77 20.17 6.45
N ASP A 295 4.06 20.99 5.42
CA ASP A 295 3.32 22.23 5.18
C ASP A 295 1.93 21.97 4.58
N SER A 296 1.65 20.76 4.06
CA SER A 296 0.33 20.38 3.56
C SER A 296 -0.66 20.21 4.72
N GLN A 297 -1.92 20.59 4.48
CA GLN A 297 -2.97 20.51 5.51
C GLN A 297 -3.21 19.07 5.97
N GLU A 298 -3.04 18.11 5.08
CA GLU A 298 -3.25 16.69 5.34
C GLU A 298 -2.13 16.07 6.20
N ALA A 299 -0.86 16.44 5.96
CA ALA A 299 0.27 15.86 6.68
C ALA A 299 0.61 16.58 7.99
N LYS A 300 0.19 17.84 8.16
CA LYS A 300 0.49 18.67 9.33
C LYS A 300 0.09 18.03 10.68
N PRO A 301 -1.06 17.37 10.84
CA PRO A 301 -1.44 16.73 12.10
C PRO A 301 -0.46 15.65 12.55
N TYR A 302 0.27 15.02 11.62
CA TYR A 302 1.18 13.90 11.87
C TYR A 302 2.63 14.34 12.13
N GLU A 303 2.95 15.62 12.05
CA GLU A 303 4.31 16.17 12.22
C GLU A 303 4.93 15.78 13.56
N ASN A 304 4.13 15.75 14.63
CA ASN A 304 4.57 15.45 16.00
C ASN A 304 4.30 14.01 16.42
N ASP A 305 3.86 13.13 15.50
CA ASP A 305 3.67 11.72 15.80
C ASP A 305 5.00 11.04 16.11
N GLY A 306 5.03 10.21 17.16
CA GLY A 306 6.25 9.54 17.61
C GLY A 306 6.95 8.69 16.54
N GLU A 307 6.17 8.09 15.61
CA GLU A 307 6.72 7.32 14.50
C GLU A 307 7.28 8.20 13.36
N ILE A 308 6.72 9.39 13.18
CA ILE A 308 7.07 10.31 12.10
C ILE A 308 8.14 11.31 12.52
N LEU A 309 8.26 11.61 13.82
CA LEU A 309 9.17 12.63 14.37
C LEU A 309 10.61 12.49 13.85
N ALA A 310 11.10 11.25 13.73
CA ALA A 310 12.43 11.01 13.18
C ALA A 310 12.53 11.45 11.69
N MET A 311 11.50 11.22 10.90
CA MET A 311 11.46 11.62 9.50
C MET A 311 11.29 13.13 9.34
N THR A 312 10.53 13.78 10.22
CA THR A 312 10.39 15.24 10.26
C THR A 312 11.76 15.90 10.55
N GLN A 313 12.46 15.42 11.58
CA GLN A 313 13.81 15.92 11.92
C GLN A 313 14.81 15.69 10.77
N LEU A 314 14.73 14.54 10.06
CA LEU A 314 15.57 14.30 8.89
C LEU A 314 15.25 15.27 7.74
N THR A 315 13.98 15.59 7.53
CA THR A 315 13.55 16.57 6.52
C THR A 315 14.11 17.95 6.82
N ASP A 316 14.03 18.40 8.06
CA ASP A 316 14.55 19.69 8.50
C ASP A 316 16.07 19.77 8.32
N ALA A 317 16.80 18.74 8.75
CA ALA A 317 18.25 18.67 8.54
C ALA A 317 18.63 18.66 7.05
N PHE A 318 17.83 17.99 6.20
CA PHE A 318 18.01 17.95 4.75
C PHE A 318 17.74 19.32 4.08
N LEU A 319 16.69 20.03 4.50
CA LEU A 319 16.35 21.36 3.99
C LEU A 319 17.39 22.41 4.35
N HIS A 320 17.96 22.33 5.57
CA HIS A 320 19.01 23.23 6.05
C HIS A 320 20.42 22.84 5.60
N ASP A 321 20.58 21.73 4.86
CA ASP A 321 21.85 21.20 4.37
C ASP A 321 22.82 20.81 5.50
N GLU A 322 22.32 20.38 6.68
CA GLU A 322 23.11 20.03 7.86
C GLU A 322 23.47 18.53 7.89
N ILE A 323 24.55 18.12 7.19
CA ILE A 323 24.95 16.69 7.10
C ILE A 323 25.20 16.08 8.49
N LYS A 324 25.92 16.78 9.37
CA LYS A 324 26.29 16.24 10.68
C LYS A 324 25.08 15.95 11.52
N HIS A 325 24.09 16.84 11.50
CA HIS A 325 22.83 16.66 12.20
C HIS A 325 22.01 15.53 11.58
N PHE A 326 21.95 15.47 10.26
CA PHE A 326 21.28 14.41 9.51
C PHE A 326 21.81 13.01 9.87
N GLU A 327 23.14 12.82 9.86
CA GLU A 327 23.75 11.53 10.19
C GLU A 327 23.58 11.18 11.69
N GLN A 328 23.57 12.17 12.59
CA GLN A 328 23.29 11.95 14.01
C GLN A 328 21.86 11.46 14.24
N ILE A 329 20.88 12.09 13.59
CA ILE A 329 19.46 11.68 13.66
C ILE A 329 19.30 10.27 13.11
N LEU A 330 19.92 9.97 11.96
CA LEU A 330 19.88 8.65 11.33
C LEU A 330 20.47 7.57 12.26
N ASN A 331 21.61 7.84 12.90
CA ASN A 331 22.25 6.90 13.81
C ASN A 331 21.45 6.71 15.10
N ARG A 332 20.87 7.80 15.64
CA ARG A 332 20.05 7.76 16.86
C ARG A 332 18.75 6.98 16.66
N ASN A 333 18.10 7.18 15.53
CA ASN A 333 16.81 6.58 15.21
C ASN A 333 16.93 5.39 14.24
N ARG A 334 18.11 4.77 14.18
CA ARG A 334 18.43 3.71 13.20
C ARG A 334 17.43 2.56 13.26
N ALA A 335 17.02 2.14 14.45
CA ALA A 335 16.06 1.05 14.62
C ALA A 335 14.69 1.40 13.98
N ALA A 336 14.16 2.60 14.25
CA ALA A 336 12.85 3.01 13.75
C ALA A 336 12.84 3.28 12.23
N ILE A 337 13.96 3.75 11.66
CA ILE A 337 14.06 4.10 10.23
C ILE A 337 14.44 2.86 9.39
N MET A 338 15.36 2.01 9.91
CA MET A 338 15.89 0.85 9.18
C MET A 338 15.05 -0.42 9.33
N ASP A 339 13.97 -0.40 10.10
CA ASP A 339 13.07 -1.53 10.26
C ASP A 339 12.40 -1.88 8.93
N ASP A 340 12.02 -0.87 8.16
CA ASP A 340 11.44 -1.06 6.83
C ASP A 340 12.52 -1.36 5.78
N PRO A 341 12.48 -2.55 5.13
CA PRO A 341 13.45 -2.92 4.09
C PRO A 341 13.43 -2.00 2.88
N PHE A 342 12.29 -1.37 2.58
CA PHE A 342 12.16 -0.43 1.47
C PHE A 342 12.92 0.86 1.76
N ILE A 343 12.73 1.46 2.94
CA ILE A 343 13.46 2.67 3.34
C ILE A 343 14.97 2.40 3.40
N ARG A 344 15.36 1.27 3.98
CA ARG A 344 16.77 0.86 4.07
C ARG A 344 17.46 0.84 2.72
N HIS A 345 16.79 0.37 1.67
CA HIS A 345 17.36 0.31 0.32
C HIS A 345 17.74 1.70 -0.23
N TYR A 346 16.96 2.74 0.10
CA TYR A 346 17.18 4.10 -0.42
C TYR A 346 17.99 5.01 0.51
N ILE A 347 18.27 4.61 1.74
CA ILE A 347 19.03 5.44 2.70
C ILE A 347 20.43 5.77 2.20
N ASP A 348 21.15 4.82 1.61
CA ASP A 348 22.49 5.06 1.07
C ASP A 348 22.46 6.05 -0.10
N GLN A 349 21.43 5.97 -0.93
CA GLN A 349 21.21 6.91 -2.02
C GLN A 349 20.86 8.30 -1.49
N LEU A 350 20.05 8.39 -0.43
CA LEU A 350 19.73 9.65 0.23
C LEU A 350 20.96 10.30 0.84
N LEU A 351 21.84 9.53 1.49
CA LEU A 351 23.13 10.02 2.01
C LEU A 351 24.02 10.57 0.90
N ARG A 352 24.08 9.89 -0.25
CA ARG A 352 24.80 10.40 -1.42
C ARG A 352 24.21 11.71 -1.94
N THR A 353 22.89 11.82 -1.99
CA THR A 353 22.18 13.02 -2.46
C THR A 353 22.47 14.21 -1.57
N ILE A 354 22.34 14.07 -0.24
CA ILE A 354 22.63 15.18 0.70
C ILE A 354 24.11 15.58 0.65
N ARG A 355 25.04 14.60 0.62
CA ARG A 355 26.47 14.87 0.49
C ARG A 355 26.80 15.61 -0.80
N SER A 356 26.19 15.20 -1.92
CA SER A 356 26.34 15.87 -3.21
C SER A 356 25.81 17.32 -3.19
N LYS A 357 24.67 17.55 -2.57
CA LYS A 357 24.03 18.86 -2.42
C LYS A 357 24.89 19.82 -1.60
N VAL A 358 25.40 19.36 -0.44
CA VAL A 358 26.28 20.15 0.40
C VAL A 358 27.62 20.40 -0.28
N LEU A 359 28.18 19.40 -0.97
CA LEU A 359 29.41 19.53 -1.72
C LEU A 359 29.29 20.59 -2.82
N LEU A 360 28.21 20.61 -3.59
CA LEU A 360 27.91 21.65 -4.57
C LEU A 360 27.89 23.04 -3.96
N LYS A 361 27.32 23.20 -2.75
CA LYS A 361 27.24 24.47 -2.04
C LYS A 361 28.62 24.90 -1.54
N THR A 362 29.41 23.97 -0.98
CA THR A 362 30.75 24.23 -0.41
C THR A 362 31.76 24.56 -1.49
N VAL A 363 31.69 23.92 -2.66
CA VAL A 363 32.68 24.10 -3.73
C VAL A 363 32.46 25.39 -4.53
N LYS A 364 31.24 25.88 -4.68
CA LYS A 364 30.90 27.08 -5.49
C LYS A 364 31.75 28.33 -5.25
N PRO A 365 32.07 28.73 -3.98
CA PRO A 365 32.80 29.96 -3.71
C PRO A 365 34.30 29.85 -3.96
N TYR A 366 34.88 28.68 -4.19
CA TYR A 366 36.30 28.45 -4.29
C TYR A 366 36.73 28.17 -5.73
N LYS A 367 37.95 28.64 -6.10
CA LYS A 367 38.60 28.29 -7.37
C LYS A 367 39.44 27.02 -7.27
N ARG A 368 40.01 26.79 -6.09
CA ARG A 368 40.85 25.63 -5.78
C ARG A 368 40.59 25.19 -4.34
N MET A 369 40.46 23.89 -4.11
CA MET A 369 40.14 23.33 -2.80
C MET A 369 40.85 21.99 -2.59
N ASP A 370 41.31 21.74 -1.36
CA ASP A 370 41.89 20.45 -0.96
C ASP A 370 40.77 19.41 -0.73
N THR A 371 40.93 18.22 -1.34
CA THR A 371 39.96 17.10 -1.21
C THR A 371 39.88 16.59 0.24
N ARG A 372 40.96 16.73 1.03
CA ARG A 372 40.98 16.43 2.49
C ARG A 372 40.07 17.35 3.28
N TYR A 373 40.04 18.64 2.91
CA TYR A 373 39.13 19.60 3.54
C TYR A 373 37.67 19.24 3.24
N ILE A 374 37.38 18.90 1.97
CA ILE A 374 36.04 18.42 1.52
C ILE A 374 35.63 17.20 2.34
N ALA A 375 36.51 16.22 2.49
CA ALA A 375 36.23 15.00 3.25
C ALA A 375 35.88 15.29 4.74
N ARG A 376 36.51 16.31 5.38
CA ARG A 376 36.18 16.73 6.75
C ARG A 376 34.83 17.43 6.85
N GLU A 377 34.49 18.28 5.87
CA GLU A 377 33.20 18.96 5.83
C GLU A 377 32.06 17.98 5.63
N LEU A 378 32.28 16.90 4.86
CA LEU A 378 31.32 15.81 4.64
C LEU A 378 31.29 14.79 5.79
N ASN A 379 31.59 15.21 7.01
CA ASN A 379 31.56 14.40 8.24
C ASN A 379 32.65 13.30 8.30
N GLY A 380 33.84 13.57 7.73
CA GLY A 380 35.00 12.70 7.88
C GLY A 380 34.94 11.42 7.02
N ILE A 381 34.30 11.49 5.87
CA ILE A 381 34.35 10.39 4.88
C ILE A 381 35.76 10.16 4.37
N SER A 382 36.04 9.02 3.79
CA SER A 382 37.33 8.74 3.17
C SER A 382 37.58 9.69 1.98
N VAL A 383 38.86 10.08 1.76
CA VAL A 383 39.23 10.93 0.62
C VAL A 383 38.81 10.26 -0.71
N SER A 384 38.91 8.95 -0.79
CA SER A 384 38.50 8.17 -1.96
C SER A 384 36.99 8.28 -2.24
N GLU A 385 36.17 8.26 -1.20
CA GLU A 385 34.71 8.47 -1.37
C GLU A 385 34.39 9.89 -1.79
N ALA A 386 35.07 10.88 -1.22
CA ALA A 386 34.91 12.29 -1.61
C ALA A 386 35.31 12.51 -3.08
N GLU A 387 36.42 11.90 -3.54
CA GLU A 387 36.82 11.92 -4.94
C GLU A 387 35.83 11.21 -5.87
N SER A 388 35.23 10.10 -5.44
CA SER A 388 34.21 9.40 -6.22
C SER A 388 32.92 10.23 -6.37
N LEU A 389 32.49 10.92 -5.32
CA LEU A 389 31.35 11.85 -5.36
C LEU A 389 31.64 13.05 -6.26
N LEU A 390 32.85 13.62 -6.19
CA LEU A 390 33.28 14.71 -7.08
C LEU A 390 33.31 14.26 -8.54
N ALA A 391 33.82 13.06 -8.82
CA ALA A 391 33.86 12.50 -10.16
C ALA A 391 32.44 12.31 -10.73
N SER A 392 31.50 11.81 -9.94
CA SER A 392 30.10 11.69 -10.38
C SER A 392 29.46 13.04 -10.71
N LEU A 393 29.72 14.06 -9.88
CA LEU A 393 29.21 15.42 -10.11
C LEU A 393 29.81 16.10 -11.35
N ILE A 394 31.08 15.79 -11.66
CA ILE A 394 31.73 16.26 -12.87
C ILE A 394 31.16 15.56 -14.11
N LEU A 395 30.94 14.24 -14.03
CA LEU A 395 30.31 13.46 -15.12
C LEU A 395 28.87 13.90 -15.39
N ASP A 396 28.13 14.23 -14.35
CA ASP A 396 26.77 14.77 -14.44
C ASP A 396 26.74 16.25 -14.90
N HIS A 397 27.88 16.84 -15.22
CA HIS A 397 28.02 18.26 -15.60
C HIS A 397 27.44 19.26 -14.56
N LYS A 398 27.30 18.84 -13.29
CA LYS A 398 26.85 19.71 -12.20
C LYS A 398 27.97 20.64 -11.74
N ILE A 399 29.22 20.21 -11.90
CA ILE A 399 30.46 20.98 -11.61
C ILE A 399 31.42 20.87 -12.79
N GLU A 400 31.96 22.00 -13.25
CA GLU A 400 33.06 22.04 -14.21
C GLU A 400 34.38 22.14 -13.43
N ALA A 401 35.02 20.99 -13.19
CA ALA A 401 36.23 20.92 -12.39
C ALA A 401 37.19 19.82 -12.88
N ARG A 402 38.44 19.87 -12.44
CA ARG A 402 39.45 18.81 -12.60
C ARG A 402 39.93 18.38 -11.23
N ILE A 403 40.09 17.07 -11.04
CA ILE A 403 40.61 16.47 -9.83
C ILE A 403 42.10 16.16 -10.06
N ASP A 404 43.00 16.70 -9.26
CA ASP A 404 44.40 16.31 -9.19
C ASP A 404 44.55 15.36 -8.00
N GLN A 405 44.67 14.08 -8.29
CA GLN A 405 44.78 13.03 -7.26
C GLN A 405 46.16 13.04 -6.58
N VAL A 406 47.21 13.49 -7.29
CA VAL A 406 48.59 13.53 -6.72
C VAL A 406 48.69 14.56 -5.62
N ASN A 407 48.14 15.75 -5.87
CA ASN A 407 48.18 16.88 -4.92
C ASN A 407 46.89 16.96 -4.06
N HIS A 408 45.96 16.01 -4.20
CA HIS A 408 44.67 16.02 -3.53
C HIS A 408 43.92 17.35 -3.66
N THR A 409 43.93 17.95 -4.86
CA THR A 409 43.28 19.24 -5.10
C THR A 409 42.21 19.18 -6.17
N LEU A 410 41.07 19.82 -5.90
CA LEU A 410 40.02 20.11 -6.85
C LEU A 410 40.29 21.51 -7.43
N VAL A 411 40.31 21.62 -8.76
CA VAL A 411 40.47 22.88 -9.50
C VAL A 411 39.19 23.11 -10.31
N LEU A 412 38.44 24.15 -9.96
CA LEU A 412 37.26 24.55 -10.72
C LEU A 412 37.72 25.26 -12.02
N LEU A 413 37.13 24.84 -13.12
CA LEU A 413 37.29 25.52 -14.40
C LEU A 413 36.38 26.74 -14.40
N GLU A 414 36.92 27.90 -14.68
CA GLU A 414 36.09 29.08 -14.91
C GLU A 414 35.23 28.77 -16.16
N LYS A 415 33.93 28.94 -16.02
CA LYS A 415 33.04 28.93 -17.20
C LYS A 415 33.63 29.88 -18.20
N THR A 416 34.05 29.39 -19.34
CA THR A 416 34.71 30.16 -20.40
C THR A 416 33.72 31.18 -20.97
N GLN A 417 33.47 32.23 -20.18
CA GLN A 417 32.87 33.47 -20.71
C GLN A 417 33.63 34.07 -21.92
N PRO A 418 34.93 33.73 -22.20
CA PRO A 418 35.59 34.21 -23.40
C PRO A 418 34.94 33.75 -24.70
N GLN A 419 34.42 32.52 -24.77
CA GLN A 419 33.82 32.00 -26.01
C GLN A 419 32.48 32.68 -26.35
N GLU A 420 31.60 32.88 -25.36
CA GLU A 420 30.35 33.62 -25.59
C GLU A 420 30.60 35.10 -25.86
N ARG A 421 31.57 35.73 -25.16
CA ARG A 421 31.99 37.11 -25.47
C ARG A 421 32.63 37.23 -26.85
N PHE A 422 33.44 36.22 -27.22
CA PHE A 422 34.06 36.18 -28.56
C PHE A 422 33.01 35.96 -29.66
N GLN A 423 32.09 35.04 -29.51
CA GLN A 423 30.97 34.83 -30.42
C GLN A 423 30.06 36.07 -30.54
N SER A 424 29.70 36.70 -29.41
CA SER A 424 28.93 37.96 -29.41
C SER A 424 29.70 39.09 -30.08
N SER A 425 31.00 39.19 -29.89
CA SER A 425 31.87 40.18 -30.53
C SER A 425 32.00 39.93 -32.02
N LEU A 426 32.15 38.68 -32.44
CA LEU A 426 32.15 38.30 -33.87
C LEU A 426 30.81 38.61 -34.55
N GLN A 427 29.68 38.30 -33.92
CA GLN A 427 28.35 38.64 -34.44
C GLN A 427 28.18 40.16 -34.61
N LYS A 428 28.62 40.98 -33.64
CA LYS A 428 28.61 42.44 -33.76
C LYS A 428 29.52 42.93 -34.87
N TRP A 429 30.65 42.29 -35.08
CA TRP A 429 31.58 42.61 -36.17
C TRP A 429 30.98 42.26 -37.53
N CYS A 430 30.40 41.09 -37.71
CA CYS A 430 29.73 40.71 -38.95
C CYS A 430 28.56 41.68 -39.28
N SER A 431 27.74 42.04 -38.31
CA SER A 431 26.63 42.98 -38.51
C SER A 431 27.09 44.41 -38.87
N SER A 432 28.24 44.87 -38.36
CA SER A 432 28.82 46.17 -38.73
C SER A 432 29.46 46.16 -40.15
N LEU A 433 30.07 45.04 -40.56
CA LEU A 433 30.56 44.86 -41.91
C LEU A 433 29.42 44.81 -42.94
N GLU A 434 28.34 44.10 -42.64
CA GLU A 434 27.14 44.07 -43.49
C GLU A 434 26.52 45.46 -43.65
N ARG A 435 26.46 46.29 -42.58
CA ARG A 435 26.01 47.69 -42.65
C ARG A 435 26.96 48.53 -43.49
N ALA A 436 28.25 48.41 -43.34
CA ALA A 436 29.22 49.15 -44.12
C ALA A 436 29.11 48.78 -45.60
N HIS A 437 28.97 47.49 -45.91
CA HIS A 437 28.78 47.00 -47.28
C HIS A 437 27.50 47.56 -47.92
N THR A 438 26.36 47.52 -47.18
CA THR A 438 25.09 48.06 -47.67
C THR A 438 25.15 49.58 -47.90
N LEU A 439 25.84 50.32 -47.02
CA LEU A 439 26.07 51.76 -47.16
C LEU A 439 26.95 52.11 -48.36
N THR A 440 28.02 51.35 -48.61
CA THR A 440 28.89 51.52 -49.76
C THR A 440 28.17 51.21 -51.06
N MET A 441 27.40 50.11 -51.09
CA MET A 441 26.60 49.75 -52.28
C MET A 441 25.52 50.80 -52.60
N LYS A 442 24.85 51.36 -51.58
CA LYS A 442 23.89 52.47 -51.74
C LYS A 442 24.56 53.73 -52.28
N ARG A 443 25.79 54.04 -51.87
CA ARG A 443 26.53 55.18 -52.39
C ARG A 443 26.98 54.98 -53.82
N VAL A 444 27.46 53.80 -54.19
CA VAL A 444 27.86 53.47 -55.53
C VAL A 444 26.65 53.51 -56.49
N SER A 445 25.49 52.95 -56.05
CA SER A 445 24.24 53.02 -56.83
C SER A 445 23.61 54.43 -56.97
N ALA A 446 24.01 55.39 -56.11
CA ALA A 446 23.58 56.77 -56.20
C ALA A 446 24.51 57.65 -57.02
N THR A 447 25.67 57.10 -57.43
CA THR A 447 26.69 57.83 -58.21
C THR A 447 26.77 57.35 -59.65
N ILE A 448 26.04 56.27 -60.01
CA ILE A 448 25.69 55.86 -61.37
C ILE A 448 24.29 56.35 -61.74
#